data_c4bd9b678c63f549bd6fc5a1a952affa
#
_entry.id   c4bd9b678c63f549bd6fc5a1a952affa
#
_cell.length_a   1.000
_cell.length_b   1.000
_cell.length_c   1.000
_cell.angle_alpha   90.00
_cell.angle_beta   90.00
_cell.angle_gamma   90.00
#
_symmetry.space_group_name_H-M   'P 1'
#
loop_
_entity.id
_entity.type
_entity.pdbx_description
1 polymer ?
#
loop_
_entity_poly.entity_id
_entity_poly.type
_entity_poly.pdbx_seq_one_letter_code
_entity_poly.pdbx_strand_id
1 'polypeptide(L)'
;MMFWIIFFAVLAVLAAGYFFSILPATSRRQECLKFAEWNYAHRGLWNAAEGVPENSLPAFARAAEQGYAIELDIQITKDGRIVVFHDDTMKRMCGNEGKISDYTYEELQQFHLGDSTEKIPLLREVLQTVDGRVPLLIEIKMPGLSTAVCAGFQKEMEGYTGMFCMESFNSLALRWCRRHMPQTLRGQLSGRFSRDDKVHLILRVMARHLMPVSYT
;
A
#
# COMPACT_ATOMS: atom_id res chain seq x y z
N MET A 1 32.44 24.63 -28.07
CA MET A 1 32.60 24.88 -26.64
C MET A 1 31.23 25.24 -25.97
N MET A 2 30.52 26.26 -26.48
CA MET A 2 29.22 26.70 -25.93
C MET A 2 28.12 25.61 -25.89
N PHE A 3 28.03 24.75 -26.89
CA PHE A 3 27.10 23.60 -26.92
C PHE A 3 27.27 22.66 -25.73
N TRP A 4 28.51 22.27 -25.41
CA TRP A 4 28.77 21.37 -24.29
C TRP A 4 28.49 22.00 -22.93
N ILE A 5 28.73 23.32 -22.81
CA ILE A 5 28.40 24.06 -21.57
C ILE A 5 26.87 24.04 -21.35
N ILE A 6 26.09 24.34 -22.38
CA ILE A 6 24.63 24.33 -22.32
C ILE A 6 24.12 22.90 -22.02
N PHE A 7 24.67 21.89 -22.71
CA PHE A 7 24.30 20.48 -22.46
C PHE A 7 24.52 20.07 -21.01
N PHE A 8 25.69 20.33 -20.46
CA PHE A 8 25.97 19.96 -19.05
C PHE A 8 25.17 20.80 -18.06
N ALA A 9 24.90 22.06 -18.34
CA ALA A 9 24.02 22.89 -17.51
C ALA A 9 22.60 22.34 -17.47
N VAL A 10 22.01 21.97 -18.61
CA VAL A 10 20.69 21.34 -18.67
C VAL A 10 20.68 20.02 -17.91
N LEU A 11 21.69 19.18 -18.10
CA LEU A 11 21.82 17.91 -17.40
C LEU A 11 21.91 18.12 -15.87
N ALA A 12 22.67 19.10 -15.42
CA ALA A 12 22.78 19.44 -14.00
C ALA A 12 21.45 19.93 -13.42
N VAL A 13 20.69 20.76 -14.14
CA VAL A 13 19.37 21.24 -13.74
C VAL A 13 18.39 20.07 -13.64
N LEU A 14 18.38 19.16 -14.63
CA LEU A 14 17.53 17.98 -14.62
C LEU A 14 17.90 17.04 -13.45
N ALA A 15 19.18 16.82 -13.20
CA ALA A 15 19.67 16.01 -12.09
C ALA A 15 19.30 16.64 -10.74
N ALA A 16 19.48 17.95 -10.58
CA ALA A 16 19.07 18.67 -9.38
C ALA A 16 17.54 18.60 -9.17
N GLY A 17 16.75 18.87 -10.20
CA GLY A 17 15.28 18.77 -10.16
C GLY A 17 14.82 17.36 -9.78
N TYR A 18 15.44 16.33 -10.36
CA TYR A 18 15.19 14.94 -9.99
C TYR A 18 15.55 14.70 -8.52
N PHE A 19 16.75 15.09 -8.09
CA PHE A 19 17.20 14.91 -6.70
C PHE A 19 16.23 15.56 -5.70
N PHE A 20 15.81 16.81 -5.96
CA PHE A 20 14.83 17.48 -5.11
C PHE A 20 13.46 16.81 -5.11
N SER A 21 13.06 16.17 -6.21
CA SER A 21 11.77 15.49 -6.31
C SER A 21 11.68 14.20 -5.48
N ILE A 22 12.83 13.58 -5.19
CA ILE A 22 12.90 12.33 -4.40
C ILE A 22 13.26 12.55 -2.93
N LEU A 23 13.62 13.78 -2.54
CA LEU A 23 13.90 14.07 -1.14
C LEU A 23 12.64 13.92 -0.29
N PRO A 24 12.75 13.28 0.90
CA PRO A 24 11.65 13.21 1.85
C PRO A 24 11.18 14.62 2.25
N ALA A 25 9.87 14.77 2.42
CA ALA A 25 9.30 16.04 2.89
C ALA A 25 9.71 16.29 4.35
N THR A 26 10.72 17.12 4.56
CA THR A 26 11.25 17.44 5.90
C THR A 26 10.25 18.15 6.80
N SER A 27 9.25 18.83 6.21
CA SER A 27 8.19 19.55 6.94
C SER A 27 7.33 18.65 7.83
N ARG A 28 7.25 17.35 7.55
CA ARG A 28 6.46 16.38 8.34
C ARG A 28 7.32 15.34 9.05
N ARG A 29 8.62 15.63 9.23
CA ARG A 29 9.55 14.67 9.84
C ARG A 29 9.11 14.21 11.23
N GLN A 30 8.60 15.09 12.07
CA GLN A 30 8.14 14.74 13.42
C GLN A 30 6.96 13.77 13.41
N GLU A 31 6.09 13.89 12.43
CA GLU A 31 4.98 12.95 12.25
C GLU A 31 5.47 11.59 11.76
N CYS A 32 6.41 11.57 10.80
CA CYS A 32 7.03 10.34 10.31
C CYS A 32 7.76 9.57 11.42
N LEU A 33 8.45 10.29 12.33
CA LEU A 33 9.16 9.66 13.45
C LEU A 33 8.22 8.89 14.38
N LYS A 34 6.97 9.35 14.58
CA LYS A 34 5.98 8.62 15.38
C LYS A 34 5.66 7.23 14.82
N PHE A 35 5.72 7.08 13.49
CA PHE A 35 5.55 5.78 12.83
C PHE A 35 6.82 4.93 12.88
N ALA A 36 8.00 5.56 12.83
CA ALA A 36 9.28 4.87 12.85
C ALA A 36 9.64 4.24 14.22
N GLU A 37 8.93 4.60 15.29
CA GLU A 37 9.13 4.05 16.63
C GLU A 37 8.49 2.67 16.82
N TRP A 38 7.68 2.21 15.84
CA TRP A 38 6.94 0.95 15.93
C TRP A 38 7.59 -0.18 15.16
N ASN A 39 7.46 -1.39 15.69
CA ASN A 39 7.71 -2.62 14.93
C ASN A 39 6.43 -2.99 14.19
N TYR A 40 6.55 -3.33 12.92
CA TYR A 40 5.41 -3.62 12.05
C TYR A 40 5.23 -5.12 11.83
N ALA A 41 4.03 -5.60 12.03
CA ALA A 41 3.58 -6.92 11.59
C ALA A 41 3.12 -6.80 10.11
N HIS A 42 3.96 -7.27 9.20
CA HIS A 42 3.69 -7.28 7.75
C HIS A 42 2.53 -8.22 7.45
N ARG A 43 1.41 -7.66 6.99
CA ARG A 43 0.11 -8.34 6.78
C ARG A 43 -0.50 -8.92 8.06
N GLY A 44 -0.23 -8.27 9.20
CA GLY A 44 -0.62 -8.75 10.52
C GLY A 44 0.36 -9.76 11.13
N LEU A 45 0.12 -10.16 12.39
CA LEU A 45 0.93 -11.16 13.08
C LEU A 45 0.38 -12.57 12.78
N TRP A 46 0.60 -13.01 11.55
CA TRP A 46 0.06 -14.24 11.00
C TRP A 46 0.96 -15.46 11.26
N ASN A 47 0.35 -16.64 11.30
CA ASN A 47 1.03 -17.94 11.31
C ASN A 47 0.13 -18.98 10.63
N ALA A 48 0.44 -19.34 9.40
CA ALA A 48 -0.34 -20.28 8.61
C ALA A 48 -0.44 -21.66 9.27
N ALA A 49 0.61 -22.10 9.98
CA ALA A 49 0.61 -23.40 10.67
C ALA A 49 -0.38 -23.44 11.86
N GLU A 50 -0.76 -22.28 12.40
CA GLU A 50 -1.77 -22.13 13.45
C GLU A 50 -3.16 -21.78 12.89
N GLY A 51 -3.35 -21.82 11.58
CA GLY A 51 -4.62 -21.44 10.92
C GLY A 51 -4.90 -19.93 10.93
N VAL A 52 -3.89 -19.10 11.14
CA VAL A 52 -3.98 -17.64 11.12
C VAL A 52 -3.29 -17.12 9.85
N PRO A 53 -4.01 -16.93 8.75
CA PRO A 53 -3.42 -16.46 7.49
C PRO A 53 -3.06 -14.98 7.50
N GLU A 54 -2.19 -14.57 6.58
CA GLU A 54 -1.88 -13.15 6.34
C GLU A 54 -3.14 -12.36 5.92
N ASN A 55 -3.17 -11.06 6.22
CA ASN A 55 -4.28 -10.16 5.87
C ASN A 55 -5.66 -10.65 6.39
N SER A 56 -5.71 -11.34 7.52
CA SER A 56 -6.92 -11.83 8.17
C SER A 56 -7.23 -11.09 9.48
N LEU A 57 -8.50 -11.09 9.88
CA LEU A 57 -8.91 -10.45 11.14
C LEU A 57 -8.17 -11.00 12.37
N PRO A 58 -7.98 -12.34 12.56
CA PRO A 58 -7.20 -12.84 13.68
C PRO A 58 -5.72 -12.44 13.65
N ALA A 59 -5.11 -12.28 12.44
CA ALA A 59 -3.74 -11.80 12.34
C ALA A 59 -3.60 -10.35 12.82
N PHE A 60 -4.59 -9.50 12.50
CA PHE A 60 -4.63 -8.10 12.93
C PHE A 60 -4.95 -7.97 14.42
N ALA A 61 -5.91 -8.76 14.94
CA ALA A 61 -6.22 -8.81 16.38
C ALA A 61 -4.97 -9.17 17.19
N ARG A 62 -4.27 -10.24 16.79
CA ARG A 62 -3.03 -10.71 17.43
C ARG A 62 -1.93 -9.66 17.40
N ALA A 63 -1.75 -8.94 16.26
CA ALA A 63 -0.77 -7.85 16.15
C ALA A 63 -1.10 -6.70 17.12
N ALA A 64 -2.36 -6.28 17.17
CA ALA A 64 -2.81 -5.21 18.05
C ALA A 64 -2.70 -5.58 19.54
N GLU A 65 -3.00 -6.83 19.91
CA GLU A 65 -2.87 -7.35 21.28
C GLU A 65 -1.41 -7.38 21.76
N GLN A 66 -0.49 -7.68 20.85
CA GLN A 66 0.94 -7.73 21.16
C GLN A 66 1.67 -6.39 20.96
N GLY A 67 0.94 -5.31 20.63
CA GLY A 67 1.51 -3.97 20.49
C GLY A 67 2.37 -3.77 19.23
N TYR A 68 2.14 -4.55 18.18
CA TYR A 68 2.76 -4.31 16.88
C TYR A 68 1.89 -3.39 16.04
N ALA A 69 2.50 -2.39 15.41
CA ALA A 69 1.87 -1.70 14.30
C ALA A 69 1.60 -2.69 13.15
N ILE A 70 0.62 -2.39 12.32
CA ILE A 70 0.16 -3.31 11.28
C ILE A 70 0.39 -2.68 9.92
N GLU A 71 1.04 -3.43 9.04
CA GLU A 71 1.02 -3.15 7.61
C GLU A 71 -0.04 -4.05 6.96
N LEU A 72 -0.80 -3.52 6.01
CA LEU A 72 -1.85 -4.23 5.30
C LEU A 72 -2.08 -3.67 3.89
N ASP A 73 -2.63 -4.51 3.00
CA ASP A 73 -2.83 -4.20 1.58
C ASP A 73 -4.31 -4.06 1.25
N ILE A 74 -4.72 -3.00 0.57
CA ILE A 74 -6.11 -2.81 0.18
C ILE A 74 -6.33 -2.87 -1.33
N GLN A 75 -7.44 -3.48 -1.72
CA GLN A 75 -7.93 -3.55 -3.09
C GLN A 75 -9.42 -3.20 -3.14
N ILE A 76 -9.93 -2.95 -4.36
CA ILE A 76 -11.34 -2.66 -4.59
C ILE A 76 -12.02 -3.82 -5.33
N THR A 77 -13.18 -4.22 -4.85
CA THR A 77 -14.03 -5.24 -5.47
C THR A 77 -14.79 -4.68 -6.68
N LYS A 78 -15.43 -5.55 -7.46
CA LYS A 78 -16.28 -5.19 -8.59
C LYS A 78 -17.44 -4.25 -8.21
N ASP A 79 -18.00 -4.44 -7.02
CA ASP A 79 -19.10 -3.62 -6.46
C ASP A 79 -18.60 -2.44 -5.61
N GLY A 80 -17.30 -2.14 -5.66
CA GLY A 80 -16.71 -0.93 -5.06
C GLY A 80 -16.43 -1.01 -3.55
N ARG A 81 -16.40 -2.21 -2.96
CA ARG A 81 -16.04 -2.40 -1.55
C ARG A 81 -14.53 -2.44 -1.40
N ILE A 82 -14.01 -1.92 -0.31
CA ILE A 82 -12.58 -1.98 0.01
C ILE A 82 -12.32 -3.20 0.88
N VAL A 83 -11.50 -4.11 0.36
CA VAL A 83 -11.10 -5.36 1.02
C VAL A 83 -9.61 -5.38 1.27
N VAL A 84 -9.18 -6.25 2.19
CA VAL A 84 -7.75 -6.41 2.53
C VAL A 84 -7.22 -7.68 1.89
N PHE A 85 -6.33 -7.52 0.90
CA PHE A 85 -5.75 -8.61 0.13
C PHE A 85 -4.51 -8.14 -0.64
N HIS A 86 -3.42 -8.94 -0.62
CA HIS A 86 -2.14 -8.53 -1.22
C HIS A 86 -2.02 -8.77 -2.72
N ASP A 87 -2.24 -10.02 -3.17
CA ASP A 87 -1.81 -10.49 -4.49
C ASP A 87 -2.66 -9.92 -5.63
N ASP A 88 -2.10 -9.82 -6.84
CA ASP A 88 -2.83 -9.43 -8.05
C ASP A 88 -3.93 -10.42 -8.44
N THR A 89 -3.74 -11.72 -8.11
CA THR A 89 -4.73 -12.78 -8.32
C THR A 89 -4.95 -13.55 -7.02
N MET A 90 -6.09 -14.17 -6.87
CA MET A 90 -6.42 -14.97 -5.68
C MET A 90 -5.78 -16.36 -5.67
N LYS A 91 -4.88 -16.68 -6.63
CA LYS A 91 -4.34 -18.04 -6.83
C LYS A 91 -3.64 -18.58 -5.59
N ARG A 92 -2.70 -17.84 -5.02
CA ARG A 92 -1.86 -18.31 -3.90
C ARG A 92 -2.68 -18.52 -2.64
N MET A 93 -3.56 -17.56 -2.32
CA MET A 93 -4.29 -17.57 -1.06
C MET A 93 -5.65 -18.28 -1.13
N CYS A 94 -6.30 -18.31 -2.31
CA CYS A 94 -7.65 -18.83 -2.43
C CYS A 94 -7.80 -19.94 -3.50
N GLY A 95 -6.71 -20.32 -4.18
CA GLY A 95 -6.74 -21.33 -5.25
C GLY A 95 -7.48 -20.89 -6.52
N ASN A 96 -7.79 -19.61 -6.68
CA ASN A 96 -8.57 -19.05 -7.79
C ASN A 96 -7.73 -18.09 -8.64
N GLU A 97 -7.74 -18.23 -9.97
CA GLU A 97 -6.94 -17.42 -10.91
C GLU A 97 -7.50 -15.99 -11.12
N GLY A 98 -8.73 -15.71 -10.66
CA GLY A 98 -9.36 -14.40 -10.78
C GLY A 98 -8.71 -13.34 -9.89
N LYS A 99 -9.11 -12.08 -10.10
CA LYS A 99 -8.67 -10.93 -9.32
C LYS A 99 -9.78 -10.48 -8.38
N ILE A 100 -9.44 -9.80 -7.31
CA ILE A 100 -10.41 -9.17 -6.40
C ILE A 100 -11.44 -8.32 -7.17
N SER A 101 -10.99 -7.53 -8.15
CA SER A 101 -11.85 -6.67 -8.97
C SER A 101 -12.84 -7.39 -9.90
N ASP A 102 -12.70 -8.70 -10.07
CA ASP A 102 -13.59 -9.50 -10.93
C ASP A 102 -14.87 -9.93 -10.18
N TYR A 103 -14.86 -9.84 -8.84
CA TYR A 103 -15.90 -10.33 -7.93
C TYR A 103 -16.53 -9.21 -7.11
N THR A 104 -17.82 -9.36 -6.79
CA THR A 104 -18.47 -8.60 -5.71
C THR A 104 -17.97 -9.11 -4.35
N TYR A 105 -18.16 -8.31 -3.30
CA TYR A 105 -17.78 -8.74 -1.96
C TYR A 105 -18.53 -10.02 -1.52
N GLU A 106 -19.80 -10.14 -1.89
CA GLU A 106 -20.61 -11.33 -1.59
C GLU A 106 -20.03 -12.58 -2.27
N GLU A 107 -19.64 -12.48 -3.56
CA GLU A 107 -18.99 -13.56 -4.28
C GLU A 107 -17.63 -13.94 -3.69
N LEU A 108 -16.89 -12.98 -3.12
CA LEU A 108 -15.62 -13.26 -2.44
C LEU A 108 -15.79 -14.09 -1.16
N GLN A 109 -16.96 -14.06 -0.52
CA GLN A 109 -17.21 -14.79 0.72
C GLN A 109 -17.26 -16.32 0.56
N GLN A 110 -17.29 -16.84 -0.67
CA GLN A 110 -17.14 -18.29 -0.93
C GLN A 110 -15.69 -18.77 -0.79
N PHE A 111 -14.70 -17.88 -0.90
CA PHE A 111 -13.29 -18.23 -0.81
C PHE A 111 -12.76 -18.14 0.62
N HIS A 112 -11.72 -18.91 0.92
CA HIS A 112 -11.00 -18.90 2.18
C HIS A 112 -9.54 -18.48 1.96
N LEU A 113 -8.93 -17.92 2.99
CA LEU A 113 -7.52 -17.54 2.99
C LEU A 113 -6.66 -18.74 3.40
N GLY A 114 -5.90 -19.28 2.46
CA GLY A 114 -5.08 -20.49 2.66
C GLY A 114 -5.92 -21.68 3.09
N ASP A 115 -5.35 -22.53 3.96
CA ASP A 115 -6.00 -23.71 4.50
C ASP A 115 -6.81 -23.38 5.79
N SER A 116 -7.33 -22.16 5.91
CA SER A 116 -8.09 -21.72 7.09
C SER A 116 -9.57 -21.54 6.80
N THR A 117 -10.35 -21.20 7.82
CA THR A 117 -11.77 -20.79 7.69
C THR A 117 -11.93 -19.28 7.48
N GLU A 118 -10.84 -18.52 7.54
CA GLU A 118 -10.86 -17.07 7.42
C GLU A 118 -11.23 -16.63 6.01
N LYS A 119 -11.97 -15.52 5.95
CA LYS A 119 -12.42 -14.88 4.69
C LYS A 119 -11.59 -13.64 4.39
N ILE A 120 -11.71 -13.15 3.16
CA ILE A 120 -11.16 -11.86 2.76
C ILE A 120 -11.94 -10.76 3.50
N PRO A 121 -11.33 -10.00 4.42
CA PRO A 121 -12.05 -9.03 5.23
C PRO A 121 -12.25 -7.71 4.50
N LEU A 122 -13.32 -6.98 4.87
CA LEU A 122 -13.45 -5.57 4.53
C LEU A 122 -12.47 -4.72 5.34
N LEU A 123 -12.00 -3.61 4.77
CA LEU A 123 -11.17 -2.66 5.51
C LEU A 123 -11.88 -2.17 6.80
N ARG A 124 -13.18 -1.89 6.74
CA ARG A 124 -13.94 -1.48 7.94
C ARG A 124 -13.93 -2.49 9.07
N GLU A 125 -13.93 -3.80 8.76
CA GLU A 125 -13.85 -4.86 9.78
C GLU A 125 -12.47 -4.86 10.44
N VAL A 126 -11.42 -4.62 9.65
CA VAL A 126 -10.06 -4.46 10.18
C VAL A 126 -9.95 -3.21 11.07
N LEU A 127 -10.51 -2.06 10.62
CA LEU A 127 -10.52 -0.82 11.42
C LEU A 127 -11.24 -1.02 12.76
N GLN A 128 -12.36 -1.74 12.77
CA GLN A 128 -13.09 -2.10 13.99
C GLN A 128 -12.29 -3.07 14.88
N THR A 129 -11.64 -4.08 14.28
CA THR A 129 -10.81 -5.06 15.01
C THR A 129 -9.62 -4.40 15.66
N VAL A 130 -8.95 -3.48 14.97
CA VAL A 130 -7.77 -2.78 15.51
C VAL A 130 -8.18 -1.68 16.51
N ASP A 131 -9.30 -1.00 16.27
CA ASP A 131 -9.89 0.04 17.12
C ASP A 131 -8.88 1.11 17.59
N GLY A 132 -8.01 1.53 16.69
CA GLY A 132 -6.99 2.55 16.96
C GLY A 132 -5.91 2.17 17.96
N ARG A 133 -5.84 0.92 18.44
CA ARG A 133 -4.89 0.46 19.44
C ARG A 133 -3.44 0.54 19.00
N VAL A 134 -3.19 0.36 17.72
CA VAL A 134 -1.85 0.42 17.10
C VAL A 134 -1.91 1.15 15.76
N PRO A 135 -0.79 1.72 15.28
CA PRO A 135 -0.75 2.36 13.97
C PRO A 135 -0.98 1.41 12.81
N LEU A 136 -1.60 1.93 11.75
CA LEU A 136 -1.78 1.23 10.48
C LEU A 136 -0.90 1.85 9.39
N LEU A 137 -0.18 1.02 8.64
CA LEU A 137 0.47 1.33 7.38
C LEU A 137 -0.31 0.64 6.27
N ILE A 138 -1.01 1.42 5.44
CA ILE A 138 -1.98 0.89 4.47
C ILE A 138 -1.44 1.04 3.06
N GLU A 139 -1.09 -0.09 2.41
CA GLU A 139 -0.71 -0.09 1.00
C GLU A 139 -1.94 -0.07 0.11
N ILE A 140 -2.05 0.95 -0.76
CA ILE A 140 -3.10 1.03 -1.77
C ILE A 140 -2.63 0.33 -3.06
N LYS A 141 -3.20 -0.85 -3.34
CA LYS A 141 -2.97 -1.57 -4.60
C LYS A 141 -3.81 -0.93 -5.71
N MET A 142 -3.14 -0.22 -6.60
CA MET A 142 -3.78 0.46 -7.73
C MET A 142 -3.05 0.06 -9.02
N PRO A 143 -3.42 -1.04 -9.66
CA PRO A 143 -2.70 -1.58 -10.82
C PRO A 143 -2.87 -0.75 -12.10
N GLY A 144 -3.84 0.17 -12.14
CA GLY A 144 -4.18 0.97 -13.31
C GLY A 144 -4.25 2.47 -13.02
N LEU A 145 -5.06 3.17 -13.81
CA LEU A 145 -5.25 4.63 -13.71
C LEU A 145 -6.48 5.03 -12.90
N SER A 146 -7.39 4.08 -12.59
CA SER A 146 -8.61 4.34 -11.84
C SER A 146 -8.30 4.62 -10.38
N THR A 147 -8.73 5.76 -9.88
CA THR A 147 -8.58 6.17 -8.48
C THR A 147 -9.75 5.75 -7.59
N ALA A 148 -10.62 4.85 -8.07
CA ALA A 148 -11.79 4.39 -7.32
C ALA A 148 -11.43 3.78 -5.95
N VAL A 149 -10.32 3.02 -5.89
CA VAL A 149 -9.82 2.47 -4.62
C VAL A 149 -9.44 3.57 -3.62
N CYS A 150 -8.88 4.69 -4.10
CA CYS A 150 -8.52 5.83 -3.24
C CYS A 150 -9.77 6.52 -2.68
N ALA A 151 -10.81 6.69 -3.51
CA ALA A 151 -12.08 7.27 -3.08
C ALA A 151 -12.82 6.36 -2.07
N GLY A 152 -12.81 5.05 -2.32
CA GLY A 152 -13.33 4.06 -1.38
C GLY A 152 -12.55 4.06 -0.06
N PHE A 153 -11.23 4.09 -0.13
CA PHE A 153 -10.36 4.20 1.05
C PHE A 153 -10.68 5.44 1.88
N GLN A 154 -10.76 6.62 1.26
CA GLN A 154 -11.13 7.85 1.96
C GLN A 154 -12.44 7.67 2.74
N LYS A 155 -13.47 7.11 2.09
CA LYS A 155 -14.78 6.88 2.69
C LYS A 155 -14.72 5.91 3.88
N GLU A 156 -13.95 4.83 3.78
CA GLU A 156 -13.79 3.87 4.88
C GLU A 156 -13.03 4.48 6.08
N MET A 157 -12.13 5.45 5.82
CA MET A 157 -11.37 6.13 6.88
C MET A 157 -12.14 7.27 7.56
N GLU A 158 -13.33 7.65 7.07
CA GLU A 158 -14.17 8.66 7.70
C GLU A 158 -14.56 8.22 9.13
N GLY A 159 -14.21 9.06 10.11
CA GLY A 159 -14.47 8.79 11.53
C GLY A 159 -13.45 7.85 12.21
N TYR A 160 -12.48 7.30 11.49
CA TYR A 160 -11.41 6.54 12.13
C TYR A 160 -10.42 7.47 12.84
N THR A 161 -10.25 7.29 14.14
CA THR A 161 -9.41 8.15 15.00
C THR A 161 -8.05 7.57 15.29
N GLY A 162 -7.79 6.31 14.91
CA GLY A 162 -6.49 5.65 15.06
C GLY A 162 -5.42 6.27 14.19
N MET A 163 -4.16 6.09 14.58
CA MET A 163 -3.02 6.56 13.83
C MET A 163 -2.83 5.71 12.57
N PHE A 164 -2.73 6.35 11.39
CA PHE A 164 -2.47 5.66 10.13
C PHE A 164 -1.66 6.50 9.15
N CYS A 165 -0.95 5.83 8.29
CA CYS A 165 -0.37 6.40 7.06
C CYS A 165 -0.65 5.47 5.90
N MET A 166 -0.43 5.95 4.68
CA MET A 166 -0.66 5.15 3.49
C MET A 166 0.56 5.14 2.58
N GLU A 167 0.68 4.07 1.80
CA GLU A 167 1.71 3.95 0.80
C GLU A 167 1.18 3.32 -0.50
N SER A 168 1.91 3.48 -1.58
CA SER A 168 1.58 2.85 -2.86
C SER A 168 2.77 2.85 -3.81
N PHE A 169 2.87 1.82 -4.65
CA PHE A 169 3.75 1.83 -5.83
C PHE A 169 3.24 2.77 -6.93
N ASN A 170 1.94 3.09 -6.92
CA ASN A 170 1.34 3.95 -7.92
C ASN A 170 1.33 5.42 -7.46
N SER A 171 2.15 6.25 -8.09
CA SER A 171 2.24 7.69 -7.78
C SER A 171 0.93 8.46 -8.00
N LEU A 172 0.00 7.94 -8.82
CA LEU A 172 -1.32 8.55 -9.00
C LEU A 172 -2.19 8.38 -7.76
N ALA A 173 -2.08 7.25 -7.03
CA ALA A 173 -2.74 7.06 -5.73
C ALA A 173 -2.25 8.10 -4.73
N LEU A 174 -0.93 8.30 -4.64
CA LEU A 174 -0.33 9.30 -3.75
C LEU A 174 -0.77 10.73 -4.11
N ARG A 175 -0.80 11.06 -5.42
CA ARG A 175 -1.26 12.35 -5.90
C ARG A 175 -2.73 12.58 -5.55
N TRP A 176 -3.57 11.56 -5.71
CA TRP A 176 -4.99 11.63 -5.35
C TRP A 176 -5.16 11.87 -3.84
N CYS A 177 -4.52 11.06 -3.01
CA CYS A 177 -4.56 11.20 -1.56
C CYS A 177 -3.98 12.54 -1.07
N ARG A 178 -2.93 13.07 -1.74
CA ARG A 178 -2.43 14.42 -1.44
C ARG A 178 -3.49 15.51 -1.58
N ARG A 179 -4.42 15.35 -2.53
CA ARG A 179 -5.46 16.35 -2.81
C ARG A 179 -6.68 16.20 -1.89
N HIS A 180 -7.05 14.95 -1.58
CA HIS A 180 -8.32 14.64 -0.90
C HIS A 180 -8.13 14.31 0.59
N MET A 181 -6.93 13.86 0.97
CA MET A 181 -6.55 13.52 2.34
C MET A 181 -5.20 14.20 2.70
N PRO A 182 -5.11 15.55 2.67
CA PRO A 182 -3.83 16.27 2.78
C PRO A 182 -3.13 16.02 4.12
N GLN A 183 -3.87 15.72 5.17
CA GLN A 183 -3.34 15.46 6.51
C GLN A 183 -2.72 14.08 6.66
N THR A 184 -3.05 13.11 5.79
CA THR A 184 -2.52 11.76 5.87
C THR A 184 -1.06 11.72 5.39
N LEU A 185 -0.19 11.06 6.14
CA LEU A 185 1.17 10.74 5.70
C LEU A 185 1.13 9.77 4.52
N ARG A 186 2.08 9.96 3.59
CA ARG A 186 2.13 9.18 2.34
C ARG A 186 3.55 8.73 2.05
N GLY A 187 3.73 7.45 1.77
CA GLY A 187 4.97 6.83 1.33
C GLY A 187 4.92 6.44 -0.16
N GLN A 188 5.96 6.77 -0.93
CA GLN A 188 6.15 6.21 -2.26
C GLN A 188 6.92 4.91 -2.13
N LEU A 189 6.28 3.81 -2.49
CA LEU A 189 6.97 2.53 -2.63
C LEU A 189 7.75 2.46 -3.94
N SER A 190 8.91 1.85 -3.88
CA SER A 190 9.70 1.51 -5.05
C SER A 190 10.25 0.10 -4.93
N GLY A 191 10.48 -0.55 -6.07
CA GLY A 191 10.98 -1.92 -6.09
C GLY A 191 11.68 -2.25 -7.40
N ARG A 192 12.40 -3.36 -7.41
CA ARG A 192 12.94 -3.92 -8.66
C ARG A 192 11.82 -4.70 -9.35
N PHE A 193 11.24 -4.12 -10.39
CA PHE A 193 10.30 -4.85 -11.23
C PHE A 193 11.02 -5.95 -12.01
N SER A 194 10.54 -7.18 -11.93
CA SER A 194 11.03 -8.31 -12.71
C SER A 194 10.66 -8.16 -14.18
N ARG A 195 11.21 -9.05 -15.06
CA ARG A 195 10.82 -9.07 -16.47
C ARG A 195 9.38 -9.54 -16.69
N ASP A 196 8.84 -10.27 -15.73
CA ASP A 196 7.50 -10.84 -15.78
C ASP A 196 6.41 -9.85 -15.32
N ASP A 197 6.83 -8.75 -14.64
CA ASP A 197 5.89 -7.69 -14.27
C ASP A 197 5.43 -6.95 -15.53
N LYS A 198 4.11 -6.81 -15.71
CA LYS A 198 3.49 -6.08 -16.83
C LYS A 198 3.69 -4.56 -16.78
N VAL A 199 4.85 -4.14 -16.31
CA VAL A 199 5.22 -2.73 -16.19
C VAL A 199 5.93 -2.25 -17.45
N HIS A 200 5.54 -1.10 -17.96
CA HIS A 200 6.14 -0.52 -19.16
C HIS A 200 7.66 -0.37 -19.01
N LEU A 201 8.44 -0.69 -20.07
CA LEU A 201 9.92 -0.69 -20.06
C LEU A 201 10.51 0.60 -19.46
N ILE A 202 9.94 1.75 -19.80
CA ILE A 202 10.40 3.06 -19.28
C ILE A 202 10.27 3.12 -17.75
N LEU A 203 9.14 2.66 -17.18
CA LEU A 203 8.94 2.64 -15.73
C LEU A 203 9.88 1.66 -15.03
N ARG A 204 10.22 0.51 -15.67
CA ARG A 204 11.24 -0.43 -15.15
C ARG A 204 12.62 0.21 -15.09
N VAL A 205 13.03 0.91 -16.16
CA VAL A 205 14.32 1.60 -16.20
C VAL A 205 14.37 2.71 -15.16
N MET A 206 13.29 3.51 -15.04
CA MET A 206 13.19 4.56 -14.02
C MET A 206 13.22 3.99 -12.61
N ALA A 207 12.45 2.95 -12.31
CA ALA A 207 12.42 2.32 -10.99
C ALA A 207 13.78 1.69 -10.64
N ARG A 208 14.48 1.09 -11.62
CA ARG A 208 15.77 0.42 -11.39
C ARG A 208 16.92 1.40 -11.15
N HIS A 209 16.89 2.57 -11.80
CA HIS A 209 18.03 3.48 -11.85
C HIS A 209 17.77 4.86 -11.26
N LEU A 210 16.50 5.24 -11.08
CA LEU A 210 16.11 6.60 -10.75
C LEU A 210 15.24 6.71 -9.47
N MET A 211 14.76 5.61 -8.91
CA MET A 211 14.01 5.65 -7.66
C MET A 211 14.89 5.20 -6.49
N PRO A 212 15.00 6.00 -5.43
CA PRO A 212 15.63 5.53 -4.21
C PRO A 212 14.79 4.39 -3.62
N VAL A 213 15.44 3.31 -3.27
CA VAL A 213 14.82 2.23 -2.52
C VAL A 213 14.76 2.72 -1.07
N SER A 214 13.63 3.24 -0.64
CA SER A 214 13.39 3.45 0.78
C SER A 214 12.83 2.15 1.34
N TYR A 215 13.67 1.40 2.01
CA TYR A 215 13.21 0.39 2.96
C TYR A 215 12.97 1.11 4.28
N THR A 216 11.76 1.07 4.76
CA THR A 216 11.45 1.26 6.16
C THR A 216 11.32 -0.10 6.81
#